data_bd32cfe05e3f7f2139fcbd7496ba3a9d
#
_entry.id   bd32cfe05e3f7f2139fcbd7496ba3a9d
#
_cell.length_a   1.000
_cell.length_b   1.000
_cell.length_c   1.000
_cell.angle_alpha   90.00
_cell.angle_beta   90.00
_cell.angle_gamma   90.00
#
_symmetry.space_group_name_H-M   'P 1'
#
loop_
_entity.id
_entity.type
_entity.pdbx_description
1 polymer ?
#
loop_
_entity_poly.entity_id
_entity_poly.type
_entity_poly.pdbx_seq_one_letter_code
_entity_poly.pdbx_strand_id
1 'polypeptide(L)'
;MAKKPEESREDRKLRFIEAVKRKQARELIEPLSQKIQAFMDGTLGAEEVFKIVHYVAVQSDKVTKRFKNRPDVVLAEIAMDENKFTTEIHEMGIKARQGDITALFADAIVNPADPRGVMAQGLAGAIKTAGGEEIEKEAVARAPIAVGQAIATTAGKLPNVHVIHVAIASEPGGASSPEQVKRATAAALALAEELRAESLAIPGLGTGSGKVSPEDSAAAILEALKAHSPKSLSDITLIDRNERVVQAFVGALEKFDEEAGQT
;
A
#
# COMPACT_ATOMS: atom_id res chain seq x y z
N MET A 1 17.71 0.68 49.32
CA MET A 1 17.17 0.86 47.96
C MET A 1 16.50 -0.44 47.54
N ALA A 2 15.17 -0.48 47.49
CA ALA A 2 14.42 -1.66 47.06
C ALA A 2 14.57 -1.81 45.53
N LYS A 3 15.06 -2.95 45.07
CA LYS A 3 15.06 -3.29 43.64
C LYS A 3 13.61 -3.26 43.14
N LYS A 4 13.34 -2.49 42.07
CA LYS A 4 12.07 -2.61 41.32
C LYS A 4 11.89 -4.09 40.92
N PRO A 5 10.70 -4.66 41.09
CA PRO A 5 10.45 -6.02 40.66
C PRO A 5 10.72 -6.15 39.15
N GLU A 6 11.44 -7.17 38.77
CA GLU A 6 11.74 -7.49 37.36
C GLU A 6 10.45 -7.80 36.67
N GLU A 7 10.12 -7.04 35.67
CA GLU A 7 8.89 -7.17 34.86
C GLU A 7 8.89 -8.50 34.13
N SER A 8 7.80 -9.26 34.27
CA SER A 8 7.67 -10.58 33.63
C SER A 8 7.67 -10.46 32.10
N ARG A 9 8.01 -11.56 31.41
CA ARG A 9 7.95 -11.64 29.94
C ARG A 9 6.53 -11.37 29.43
N GLU A 10 5.51 -11.76 30.19
CA GLU A 10 4.11 -11.55 29.86
C GLU A 10 3.69 -10.09 30.02
N ASP A 11 4.14 -9.39 31.08
CA ASP A 11 3.85 -7.97 31.27
C ASP A 11 4.50 -7.11 30.18
N ARG A 12 5.72 -7.45 29.76
CA ARG A 12 6.38 -6.80 28.61
C ARG A 12 5.61 -7.00 27.31
N LYS A 13 5.10 -8.20 27.07
CA LYS A 13 4.29 -8.54 25.90
C LYS A 13 2.96 -7.75 25.91
N LEU A 14 2.29 -7.68 27.05
CA LEU A 14 1.05 -6.93 27.19
C LEU A 14 1.25 -5.42 26.99
N ARG A 15 2.29 -4.83 27.56
CA ARG A 15 2.62 -3.41 27.36
C ARG A 15 2.95 -3.10 25.90
N PHE A 16 3.68 -4.00 25.25
CA PHE A 16 3.99 -3.85 23.83
C PHE A 16 2.71 -3.88 22.97
N ILE A 17 1.81 -4.86 23.20
CA ILE A 17 0.51 -4.94 22.52
C ILE A 17 -0.34 -3.68 22.75
N GLU A 18 -0.35 -3.13 23.98
CA GLU A 18 -1.08 -1.89 24.27
C GLU A 18 -0.46 -0.67 23.58
N ALA A 19 0.87 -0.59 23.54
CA ALA A 19 1.58 0.50 22.85
C ALA A 19 1.28 0.49 21.34
N VAL A 20 1.25 -0.71 20.74
CA VAL A 20 0.89 -0.90 19.32
C VAL A 20 -0.56 -0.52 19.05
N LYS A 21 -1.51 -0.97 19.89
CA LYS A 21 -2.91 -0.58 19.77
C LYS A 21 -3.08 0.94 19.83
N ARG A 22 -2.34 1.61 20.75
CA ARG A 22 -2.37 3.07 20.88
C ARG A 22 -1.78 3.77 19.66
N LYS A 23 -0.67 3.24 19.09
CA LYS A 23 -0.06 3.78 17.87
C LYS A 23 -1.01 3.67 16.68
N GLN A 24 -1.57 2.48 16.44
CA GLN A 24 -2.52 2.26 15.35
C GLN A 24 -3.83 3.07 15.53
N ALA A 25 -4.34 3.19 16.75
CA ALA A 25 -5.49 4.05 17.04
C ALA A 25 -5.17 5.52 16.75
N ARG A 26 -3.95 5.98 17.06
CA ARG A 26 -3.50 7.35 16.79
C ARG A 26 -3.37 7.60 15.28
N GLU A 27 -2.78 6.68 14.53
CA GLU A 27 -2.66 6.73 13.06
C GLU A 27 -4.01 6.72 12.35
N LEU A 28 -5.05 6.14 12.95
CA LEU A 28 -6.43 6.16 12.44
C LEU A 28 -7.21 7.43 12.86
N ILE A 29 -6.97 7.95 14.06
CA ILE A 29 -7.77 9.04 14.65
C ILE A 29 -7.22 10.41 14.24
N GLU A 30 -5.91 10.57 14.06
CA GLU A 30 -5.30 11.86 13.75
C GLU A 30 -5.74 12.43 12.39
N PRO A 31 -5.74 11.63 11.29
CA PRO A 31 -6.33 12.05 10.01
C PRO A 31 -7.83 12.34 10.11
N LEU A 32 -8.58 11.57 10.92
CA LEU A 32 -9.99 11.79 11.14
C LEU A 32 -10.26 13.13 11.84
N SER A 33 -9.44 13.47 12.84
CA SER A 33 -9.57 14.73 13.58
C SER A 33 -9.38 15.95 12.67
N GLN A 34 -8.38 15.91 11.78
CA GLN A 34 -8.12 16.98 10.80
C GLN A 34 -9.28 17.11 9.81
N LYS A 35 -9.86 16.01 9.33
CA LYS A 35 -10.97 16.02 8.38
C LYS A 35 -12.31 16.44 9.03
N ILE A 36 -12.51 16.12 10.31
CA ILE A 36 -13.64 16.66 11.09
C ILE A 36 -13.49 18.18 11.26
N GLN A 37 -12.28 18.67 11.51
CA GLN A 37 -12.03 20.11 11.60
C GLN A 37 -12.33 20.80 10.26
N ALA A 38 -11.88 20.24 9.13
CA ALA A 38 -12.16 20.74 7.80
C ALA A 38 -13.67 20.77 7.48
N PHE A 39 -14.46 19.82 8.00
CA PHE A 39 -15.91 19.86 7.92
C PHE A 39 -16.51 20.99 8.75
N MET A 40 -16.02 21.16 9.99
CA MET A 40 -16.48 22.27 10.85
C MET A 40 -16.15 23.64 10.27
N ASP A 41 -15.02 23.74 9.56
CA ASP A 41 -14.60 24.95 8.84
C ASP A 41 -15.31 25.14 7.50
N GLY A 42 -16.21 24.22 7.11
CA GLY A 42 -16.99 24.28 5.88
C GLY A 42 -16.22 23.97 4.60
N THR A 43 -15.00 23.44 4.72
CA THR A 43 -14.12 23.09 3.57
C THR A 43 -14.30 21.64 3.10
N LEU A 44 -15.00 20.81 3.87
CA LEU A 44 -15.29 19.41 3.56
C LEU A 44 -16.80 19.13 3.65
N GLY A 45 -17.35 18.36 2.72
CA GLY A 45 -18.77 18.02 2.69
C GLY A 45 -19.17 16.91 3.68
N ALA A 46 -20.43 16.93 4.14
CA ALA A 46 -20.94 15.94 5.10
C ALA A 46 -20.84 14.48 4.57
N GLU A 47 -21.02 14.27 3.27
CA GLU A 47 -20.91 12.95 2.64
C GLU A 47 -19.48 12.39 2.71
N GLU A 48 -18.48 13.24 2.53
CA GLU A 48 -17.06 12.89 2.66
C GLU A 48 -16.71 12.53 4.11
N VAL A 49 -17.18 13.30 5.07
CA VAL A 49 -17.01 12.99 6.50
C VAL A 49 -17.67 11.65 6.84
N PHE A 50 -18.88 11.39 6.34
CA PHE A 50 -19.55 10.11 6.58
C PHE A 50 -18.76 8.92 6.04
N LYS A 51 -18.21 9.03 4.82
CA LYS A 51 -17.34 8.00 4.24
C LYS A 51 -16.11 7.74 5.12
N ILE A 52 -15.50 8.79 5.64
CA ILE A 52 -14.31 8.72 6.50
C ILE A 52 -14.63 8.08 7.84
N VAL A 53 -15.75 8.52 8.49
CA VAL A 53 -16.20 7.95 9.76
C VAL A 53 -16.53 6.46 9.60
N HIS A 54 -17.22 6.10 8.51
CA HIS A 54 -17.52 4.71 8.19
C HIS A 54 -16.24 3.89 7.98
N TYR A 55 -15.29 4.42 7.21
CA TYR A 55 -13.98 3.81 6.99
C TYR A 55 -13.23 3.56 8.30
N VAL A 56 -13.09 4.58 9.15
CA VAL A 56 -12.41 4.46 10.46
C VAL A 56 -13.12 3.45 11.36
N ALA A 57 -14.45 3.43 11.39
CA ALA A 57 -15.21 2.47 12.17
C ALA A 57 -14.96 1.03 11.72
N VAL A 58 -15.00 0.78 10.41
CA VAL A 58 -14.71 -0.53 9.82
C VAL A 58 -13.27 -0.97 10.10
N GLN A 59 -12.29 -0.07 10.00
CA GLN A 59 -10.90 -0.38 10.26
C GLN A 59 -10.65 -0.65 11.75
N SER A 60 -11.24 0.13 12.65
CA SER A 60 -11.15 -0.08 14.09
C SER A 60 -11.67 -1.47 14.51
N ASP A 61 -12.78 -1.91 13.93
CA ASP A 61 -13.33 -3.26 14.22
C ASP A 61 -12.42 -4.36 13.65
N LYS A 62 -11.89 -4.20 12.44
CA LYS A 62 -10.93 -5.15 11.83
C LYS A 62 -9.64 -5.26 12.64
N VAL A 63 -9.05 -4.12 13.03
CA VAL A 63 -7.84 -4.08 13.87
C VAL A 63 -8.10 -4.80 15.18
N THR A 64 -9.22 -4.50 15.85
CA THR A 64 -9.57 -5.14 17.12
C THR A 64 -9.77 -6.65 16.97
N LYS A 65 -10.51 -7.09 15.94
CA LYS A 65 -10.73 -8.53 15.65
C LYS A 65 -9.43 -9.24 15.30
N ARG A 66 -8.55 -8.61 14.52
CA ARG A 66 -7.26 -9.17 14.12
C ARG A 66 -6.34 -9.39 15.30
N PHE A 67 -6.20 -8.39 16.20
CA PHE A 67 -5.43 -8.55 17.45
C PHE A 67 -6.00 -9.64 18.35
N LYS A 68 -7.32 -9.78 18.40
CA LYS A 68 -7.97 -10.81 19.21
C LYS A 68 -7.72 -12.24 18.67
N ASN A 69 -7.72 -12.39 17.34
CA ASN A 69 -7.69 -13.70 16.69
C ASN A 69 -6.27 -14.16 16.31
N ARG A 70 -5.36 -13.26 15.98
CA ARG A 70 -4.00 -13.57 15.53
C ARG A 70 -2.97 -12.53 16.02
N PRO A 71 -2.77 -12.43 17.34
CA PRO A 71 -1.81 -11.45 17.91
C PRO A 71 -0.37 -11.73 17.49
N ASP A 72 -0.01 -13.00 17.26
CA ASP A 72 1.29 -13.46 16.77
C ASP A 72 1.62 -12.89 15.38
N VAL A 73 0.65 -12.89 14.46
CA VAL A 73 0.82 -12.36 13.10
C VAL A 73 0.99 -10.85 13.14
N VAL A 74 0.16 -10.16 13.92
CA VAL A 74 0.25 -8.70 14.06
C VAL A 74 1.58 -8.28 14.68
N LEU A 75 2.06 -9.02 15.68
CA LEU A 75 3.36 -8.77 16.29
C LEU A 75 4.52 -9.05 15.35
N ALA A 76 4.42 -10.11 14.52
CA ALA A 76 5.42 -10.42 13.50
C ALA A 76 5.47 -9.32 12.41
N GLU A 77 4.32 -8.81 11.97
CA GLU A 77 4.24 -7.71 11.01
C GLU A 77 4.85 -6.40 11.56
N ILE A 78 4.69 -6.12 12.85
CA ILE A 78 5.28 -4.95 13.50
C ILE A 78 6.80 -5.12 13.66
N ALA A 79 7.25 -6.34 14.01
CA ALA A 79 8.68 -6.64 14.08
C ALA A 79 9.36 -6.56 12.70
N MET A 80 8.62 -6.89 11.61
CA MET A 80 9.08 -6.68 10.24
C MET A 80 9.14 -5.20 9.83
N ASP A 81 8.43 -4.33 10.56
CA ASP A 81 8.46 -2.87 10.34
C ASP A 81 9.82 -2.23 10.73
N GLU A 82 10.69 -2.95 11.45
CA GLU A 82 12.03 -2.49 11.85
C GLU A 82 13.05 -2.44 10.70
N ASN A 83 12.73 -3.06 9.55
CA ASN A 83 13.61 -3.06 8.36
C ASN A 83 13.19 -2.01 7.31
N LYS A 84 12.60 -0.90 7.73
CA LYS A 84 12.17 0.15 6.80
C LYS A 84 13.35 0.99 6.34
N PHE A 85 13.57 1.01 5.04
CA PHE A 85 14.21 2.14 4.39
C PHE A 85 13.15 3.19 4.07
N THR A 86 13.46 4.47 4.34
CA THR A 86 12.57 5.60 4.06
C THR A 86 13.38 6.70 3.42
N THR A 87 12.91 7.23 2.30
CA THR A 87 13.46 8.41 1.61
C THR A 87 12.34 9.35 1.19
N GLU A 88 12.67 10.54 0.70
CA GLU A 88 11.71 11.48 0.14
C GLU A 88 12.01 11.75 -1.33
N ILE A 89 10.97 11.74 -2.16
CA ILE A 89 11.01 12.15 -3.57
C ILE A 89 9.90 13.18 -3.80
N HIS A 90 10.23 14.40 -4.15
CA HIS A 90 9.26 15.47 -4.38
C HIS A 90 8.25 15.65 -3.24
N GLU A 91 8.72 15.65 -1.98
CA GLU A 91 7.88 15.75 -0.76
C GLU A 91 7.01 14.50 -0.48
N MET A 92 7.10 13.44 -1.29
CA MET A 92 6.50 12.15 -0.98
C MET A 92 7.45 11.32 -0.12
N GLY A 93 6.98 10.85 1.02
CA GLY A 93 7.69 9.84 1.82
C GLY A 93 7.61 8.46 1.13
N ILE A 94 8.74 7.91 0.71
CA ILE A 94 8.81 6.59 0.09
C ILE A 94 9.37 5.58 1.08
N LYS A 95 8.63 4.48 1.31
CA LYS A 95 9.02 3.42 2.25
C LYS A 95 9.11 2.09 1.53
N ALA A 96 10.15 1.30 1.81
CA ALA A 96 10.25 -0.09 1.37
C ALA A 96 10.04 -1.03 2.57
N ARG A 97 9.15 -2.02 2.44
CA ARG A 97 8.88 -2.99 3.50
C ARG A 97 8.52 -4.36 2.98
N GLN A 98 8.83 -5.40 3.76
CA GLN A 98 8.30 -6.74 3.52
C GLN A 98 6.93 -6.90 4.16
N GLY A 99 5.96 -7.46 3.42
CA GLY A 99 4.63 -7.68 3.99
C GLY A 99 3.57 -8.09 2.99
N ASP A 100 2.35 -8.18 3.50
CA ASP A 100 1.16 -8.47 2.72
C ASP A 100 0.43 -7.17 2.38
N ILE A 101 0.42 -6.80 1.10
CA ILE A 101 -0.26 -5.59 0.63
C ILE A 101 -1.77 -5.62 0.93
N THR A 102 -2.39 -6.81 1.01
CA THR A 102 -3.84 -6.94 1.32
C THR A 102 -4.18 -6.60 2.77
N ALA A 103 -3.16 -6.47 3.60
CA ALA A 103 -3.29 -6.12 5.01
C ALA A 103 -2.77 -4.72 5.33
N LEU A 104 -2.13 -4.04 4.36
CA LEU A 104 -1.57 -2.71 4.54
C LEU A 104 -2.67 -1.64 4.48
N PHE A 105 -2.58 -0.68 5.40
CA PHE A 105 -3.43 0.51 5.37
C PHE A 105 -2.83 1.54 4.42
N ALA A 106 -3.55 1.84 3.36
CA ALA A 106 -3.29 2.91 2.40
C ALA A 106 -4.61 3.28 1.73
N ASP A 107 -4.75 4.46 1.16
CA ASP A 107 -5.97 4.84 0.44
C ASP A 107 -6.17 3.95 -0.79
N ALA A 108 -5.07 3.63 -1.48
CA ALA A 108 -5.13 2.71 -2.61
C ALA A 108 -3.97 1.70 -2.60
N ILE A 109 -4.22 0.53 -3.19
CA ILE A 109 -3.22 -0.47 -3.49
C ILE A 109 -3.16 -0.74 -4.98
N VAL A 110 -1.97 -0.99 -5.52
CA VAL A 110 -1.77 -1.32 -6.93
C VAL A 110 -1.83 -2.82 -7.14
N ASN A 111 -2.62 -3.25 -8.12
CA ASN A 111 -2.71 -4.63 -8.60
C ASN A 111 -2.15 -4.75 -10.03
N PRO A 112 -1.08 -5.53 -10.27
CA PRO A 112 -0.68 -5.92 -11.62
C PRO A 112 -1.77 -6.80 -12.23
N ALA A 113 -2.54 -6.24 -13.16
CA ALA A 113 -3.78 -6.84 -13.65
C ALA A 113 -3.58 -7.63 -14.95
N ASP A 114 -4.39 -8.65 -15.12
CA ASP A 114 -4.73 -9.23 -16.41
C ASP A 114 -5.48 -8.17 -17.25
N PRO A 115 -5.15 -7.98 -18.54
CA PRO A 115 -5.85 -7.01 -19.40
C PRO A 115 -7.38 -7.19 -19.47
N ARG A 116 -7.89 -8.39 -19.18
CA ARG A 116 -9.32 -8.70 -19.12
C ARG A 116 -9.96 -8.42 -17.76
N GLY A 117 -9.18 -7.94 -16.78
CA GLY A 117 -9.65 -7.69 -15.43
C GLY A 117 -9.83 -8.93 -14.55
N VAL A 118 -9.44 -10.13 -15.04
CA VAL A 118 -9.62 -11.41 -14.32
C VAL A 118 -8.59 -11.52 -13.20
N MET A 119 -9.04 -11.93 -12.02
CA MET A 119 -8.22 -12.02 -10.79
C MET A 119 -8.08 -13.48 -10.32
N ALA A 120 -7.54 -14.36 -11.19
CA ALA A 120 -7.53 -15.80 -10.95
C ALA A 120 -6.42 -16.27 -10.01
N GLN A 121 -5.25 -15.64 -9.99
CA GLN A 121 -4.06 -16.14 -9.30
C GLN A 121 -3.08 -15.02 -8.90
N GLY A 122 -2.02 -15.40 -8.20
CA GLY A 122 -0.98 -14.46 -7.75
C GLY A 122 -1.54 -13.38 -6.82
N LEU A 123 -1.01 -12.17 -6.93
CA LEU A 123 -1.45 -11.04 -6.13
C LEU A 123 -2.91 -10.68 -6.39
N ALA A 124 -3.35 -10.69 -7.65
CA ALA A 124 -4.75 -10.42 -8.01
C ALA A 124 -5.70 -11.41 -7.31
N GLY A 125 -5.39 -12.71 -7.33
CA GLY A 125 -6.15 -13.72 -6.61
C GLY A 125 -6.17 -13.52 -5.09
N ALA A 126 -5.04 -13.11 -4.50
CA ALA A 126 -4.97 -12.78 -3.08
C ALA A 126 -5.84 -11.56 -2.71
N ILE A 127 -5.81 -10.51 -3.54
CA ILE A 127 -6.65 -9.31 -3.39
C ILE A 127 -8.14 -9.69 -3.47
N LYS A 128 -8.55 -10.50 -4.46
CA LYS A 128 -9.92 -10.99 -4.59
C LYS A 128 -10.34 -11.83 -3.37
N THR A 129 -9.49 -12.76 -2.93
CA THR A 129 -9.77 -13.62 -1.78
C THR A 129 -9.97 -12.82 -0.49
N ALA A 130 -9.15 -11.79 -0.27
CA ALA A 130 -9.22 -10.96 0.92
C ALA A 130 -10.33 -9.90 0.84
N GLY A 131 -10.49 -9.27 -0.33
CA GLY A 131 -11.40 -8.13 -0.54
C GLY A 131 -12.80 -8.51 -0.96
N GLY A 132 -12.96 -9.59 -1.70
CA GLY A 132 -14.26 -10.04 -2.24
C GLY A 132 -14.31 -10.06 -3.77
N GLU A 133 -15.31 -10.78 -4.31
CA GLU A 133 -15.51 -10.96 -5.74
C GLU A 133 -15.97 -9.69 -6.48
N GLU A 134 -16.51 -8.73 -5.77
CA GLU A 134 -16.96 -7.45 -6.32
C GLU A 134 -15.82 -6.69 -6.99
N ILE A 135 -14.59 -6.81 -6.48
CA ILE A 135 -13.39 -6.18 -7.06
C ILE A 135 -13.16 -6.70 -8.48
N GLU A 136 -13.21 -8.02 -8.67
CA GLU A 136 -13.05 -8.62 -10.00
C GLU A 136 -14.21 -8.26 -10.93
N LYS A 137 -15.46 -8.28 -10.45
CA LYS A 137 -16.64 -7.93 -11.26
C LYS A 137 -16.52 -6.51 -11.82
N GLU A 138 -16.08 -5.56 -10.99
CA GLU A 138 -15.84 -4.19 -11.42
C GLU A 138 -14.67 -4.07 -12.41
N ALA A 139 -13.57 -4.80 -12.16
CA ALA A 139 -12.41 -4.80 -13.06
C ALA A 139 -12.77 -5.37 -14.45
N VAL A 140 -13.47 -6.50 -14.49
CA VAL A 140 -13.97 -7.12 -15.74
C VAL A 140 -14.94 -6.19 -16.48
N ALA A 141 -15.83 -5.51 -15.79
CA ALA A 141 -16.77 -4.57 -16.40
C ALA A 141 -16.08 -3.34 -17.06
N ARG A 142 -14.84 -3.03 -16.65
CA ARG A 142 -14.02 -1.94 -17.20
C ARG A 142 -12.93 -2.43 -18.17
N ALA A 143 -12.84 -3.73 -18.40
CA ALA A 143 -11.91 -4.33 -19.36
C ALA A 143 -12.31 -3.98 -20.82
N PRO A 144 -11.36 -3.98 -21.77
CA PRO A 144 -9.96 -4.32 -21.60
C PRO A 144 -9.12 -3.17 -21.01
N ILE A 145 -8.15 -3.51 -20.16
CA ILE A 145 -7.17 -2.58 -19.61
C ILE A 145 -5.95 -2.59 -20.54
N ALA A 146 -5.70 -1.51 -21.25
CA ALA A 146 -4.55 -1.43 -22.15
C ALA A 146 -3.24 -1.33 -21.35
N VAL A 147 -2.14 -1.85 -21.88
CA VAL A 147 -0.81 -1.77 -21.27
C VAL A 147 -0.42 -0.31 -21.03
N GLY A 148 -0.04 0.00 -19.80
CA GLY A 148 0.29 1.36 -19.37
C GLY A 148 -0.94 2.23 -19.08
N GLN A 149 -2.12 1.63 -18.94
CA GLN A 149 -3.31 2.26 -18.40
C GLN A 149 -3.69 1.68 -17.05
N ALA A 150 -4.46 2.43 -16.28
CA ALA A 150 -4.96 2.05 -14.98
C ALA A 150 -6.47 2.22 -14.90
N ILE A 151 -7.12 1.37 -14.13
CA ILE A 151 -8.53 1.52 -13.71
C ILE A 151 -8.61 1.36 -12.20
N ALA A 152 -9.58 2.00 -11.56
CA ALA A 152 -9.82 1.83 -10.13
C ALA A 152 -11.11 1.06 -9.89
N THR A 153 -11.13 0.24 -8.86
CA THR A 153 -12.32 -0.45 -8.34
C THR A 153 -12.48 -0.16 -6.86
N THR A 154 -13.62 -0.54 -6.28
CA THR A 154 -13.74 -0.68 -4.83
C THR A 154 -12.68 -1.64 -4.29
N ALA A 155 -12.29 -1.47 -3.04
CA ALA A 155 -11.42 -2.41 -2.34
C ALA A 155 -12.21 -3.48 -1.53
N GLY A 156 -13.53 -3.45 -1.57
CA GLY A 156 -14.39 -4.40 -0.90
C GLY A 156 -14.10 -4.49 0.61
N LYS A 157 -13.67 -5.66 1.09
CA LYS A 157 -13.35 -5.90 2.50
C LYS A 157 -11.89 -5.58 2.88
N LEU A 158 -11.07 -5.13 1.95
CA LEU A 158 -9.69 -4.73 2.24
C LEU A 158 -9.66 -3.47 3.14
N PRO A 159 -8.54 -3.18 3.81
CA PRO A 159 -8.38 -1.97 4.60
C PRO A 159 -8.17 -0.70 3.77
N ASN A 160 -8.38 -0.75 2.49
CA ASN A 160 -8.15 0.30 1.50
C ASN A 160 -9.47 0.86 0.99
N VAL A 161 -9.43 2.03 0.33
CA VAL A 161 -10.59 2.61 -0.35
C VAL A 161 -10.67 2.07 -1.78
N HIS A 162 -9.53 2.00 -2.46
CA HIS A 162 -9.44 1.61 -3.86
C HIS A 162 -8.42 0.51 -4.14
N VAL A 163 -8.70 -0.30 -5.17
CA VAL A 163 -7.69 -1.10 -5.87
C VAL A 163 -7.46 -0.48 -7.24
N ILE A 164 -6.22 -0.11 -7.53
CA ILE A 164 -5.79 0.42 -8.82
C ILE A 164 -5.20 -0.73 -9.63
N HIS A 165 -5.88 -1.14 -10.68
CA HIS A 165 -5.46 -2.23 -11.56
C HIS A 165 -4.67 -1.65 -12.73
N VAL A 166 -3.44 -2.13 -12.93
CA VAL A 166 -2.55 -1.71 -14.01
C VAL A 166 -2.16 -2.89 -14.89
N ALA A 167 -2.37 -2.78 -16.19
CA ALA A 167 -1.92 -3.81 -17.13
C ALA A 167 -0.43 -3.64 -17.43
N ILE A 168 0.36 -4.67 -17.14
CA ILE A 168 1.82 -4.72 -17.37
C ILE A 168 2.21 -5.60 -18.56
N ALA A 169 1.27 -6.30 -19.15
CA ALA A 169 1.44 -7.14 -20.34
C ALA A 169 0.19 -7.06 -21.22
N SER A 170 0.34 -7.29 -22.52
CA SER A 170 -0.76 -7.26 -23.51
C SER A 170 -1.65 -8.49 -23.45
N GLU A 171 -1.13 -9.58 -22.87
CA GLU A 171 -1.81 -10.86 -22.78
C GLU A 171 -1.80 -11.40 -21.36
N PRO A 172 -2.80 -12.20 -20.97
CA PRO A 172 -2.85 -12.84 -19.66
C PRO A 172 -1.61 -13.69 -19.38
N GLY A 173 -0.91 -13.40 -18.26
CA GLY A 173 0.31 -14.10 -17.90
C GLY A 173 1.50 -13.85 -18.83
N GLY A 174 1.39 -12.90 -19.75
CA GLY A 174 2.44 -12.54 -20.69
C GLY A 174 3.67 -11.93 -20.03
N ALA A 175 4.80 -11.97 -20.74
CA ALA A 175 6.01 -11.29 -20.31
C ALA A 175 5.80 -9.76 -20.30
N SER A 176 6.49 -9.09 -19.40
CA SER A 176 6.54 -7.65 -19.29
C SER A 176 7.96 -7.14 -19.51
N SER A 177 8.14 -5.84 -19.51
CA SER A 177 9.45 -5.19 -19.61
C SER A 177 9.55 -4.07 -18.56
N PRO A 178 10.77 -3.61 -18.22
CA PRO A 178 10.96 -2.46 -17.35
C PRO A 178 10.19 -1.22 -17.83
N GLU A 179 10.16 -0.97 -19.12
CA GLU A 179 9.41 0.16 -19.70
C GLU A 179 7.89 0.02 -19.48
N GLN A 180 7.34 -1.18 -19.60
CA GLN A 180 5.92 -1.43 -19.30
C GLN A 180 5.63 -1.26 -17.81
N VAL A 181 6.52 -1.70 -16.92
CA VAL A 181 6.43 -1.47 -15.47
C VAL A 181 6.45 0.02 -15.15
N LYS A 182 7.37 0.79 -15.74
CA LYS A 182 7.45 2.24 -15.58
C LYS A 182 6.15 2.93 -16.01
N ARG A 183 5.62 2.59 -17.19
CA ARG A 183 4.36 3.15 -17.70
C ARG A 183 3.17 2.78 -16.82
N ALA A 184 3.09 1.55 -16.35
CA ALA A 184 2.05 1.08 -15.44
C ALA A 184 2.11 1.81 -14.09
N THR A 185 3.32 2.02 -13.55
CA THR A 185 3.52 2.80 -12.33
C THR A 185 3.08 4.25 -12.52
N ALA A 186 3.48 4.90 -13.62
CA ALA A 186 3.05 6.26 -13.92
C ALA A 186 1.52 6.38 -14.04
N ALA A 187 0.85 5.40 -14.67
CA ALA A 187 -0.60 5.36 -14.76
C ALA A 187 -1.26 5.17 -13.38
N ALA A 188 -0.67 4.32 -12.52
CA ALA A 188 -1.17 4.15 -11.15
C ALA A 188 -1.07 5.44 -10.33
N LEU A 189 0.07 6.14 -10.41
CA LEU A 189 0.28 7.43 -9.73
C LEU A 189 -0.72 8.48 -10.21
N ALA A 190 -0.87 8.62 -11.53
CA ALA A 190 -1.82 9.58 -12.11
C ALA A 190 -3.27 9.31 -11.66
N LEU A 191 -3.69 8.04 -11.66
CA LEU A 191 -5.04 7.67 -11.22
C LEU A 191 -5.21 7.85 -9.71
N ALA A 192 -4.18 7.59 -8.89
CA ALA A 192 -4.22 7.84 -7.46
C ALA A 192 -4.44 9.34 -7.16
N GLU A 193 -3.80 10.23 -7.93
CA GLU A 193 -4.03 11.69 -7.84
C GLU A 193 -5.47 12.08 -8.23
N GLU A 194 -6.02 11.48 -9.29
CA GLU A 194 -7.42 11.72 -9.69
C GLU A 194 -8.39 11.28 -8.60
N LEU A 195 -8.08 10.21 -7.88
CA LEU A 195 -8.82 9.70 -6.74
C LEU A 195 -8.57 10.51 -5.45
N ARG A 196 -7.64 11.47 -5.47
CA ARG A 196 -7.19 12.23 -4.31
C ARG A 196 -6.68 11.35 -3.17
N ALA A 197 -6.02 10.25 -3.52
CA ALA A 197 -5.36 9.39 -2.55
C ALA A 197 -4.15 10.14 -1.95
N GLU A 198 -4.00 10.05 -0.64
CA GLU A 198 -2.84 10.59 0.08
C GLU A 198 -1.75 9.52 0.23
N SER A 199 -2.16 8.24 0.20
CA SER A 199 -1.27 7.09 0.36
C SER A 199 -1.52 6.00 -0.68
N LEU A 200 -0.41 5.42 -1.22
CA LEU A 200 -0.45 4.39 -2.24
C LEU A 200 0.54 3.26 -1.92
N ALA A 201 0.09 2.02 -2.02
CA ALA A 201 0.96 0.85 -1.92
C ALA A 201 1.23 0.24 -3.30
N ILE A 202 2.50 0.02 -3.62
CA ILE A 202 2.96 -0.49 -4.92
C ILE A 202 3.74 -1.79 -4.68
N PRO A 203 3.32 -2.93 -5.28
CA PRO A 203 4.05 -4.19 -5.22
C PRO A 203 5.17 -4.25 -6.26
N GLY A 204 5.98 -5.31 -6.24
CA GLY A 204 6.96 -5.61 -7.29
C GLY A 204 6.28 -5.93 -8.62
N LEU A 205 6.01 -4.89 -9.40
CA LEU A 205 5.32 -5.01 -10.69
C LEU A 205 6.15 -5.82 -11.68
N GLY A 206 5.54 -6.82 -12.30
CA GLY A 206 6.18 -7.65 -13.32
C GLY A 206 7.10 -8.76 -12.80
N THR A 207 7.36 -8.85 -11.50
CA THR A 207 8.31 -9.81 -10.91
C THR A 207 7.78 -11.25 -10.86
N GLY A 208 6.48 -11.46 -11.05
CA GLY A 208 5.84 -12.78 -11.14
C GLY A 208 5.81 -13.31 -12.58
N SER A 209 4.62 -13.49 -13.14
CA SER A 209 4.41 -13.95 -14.53
C SER A 209 5.05 -13.04 -15.57
N GLY A 210 5.22 -11.76 -15.29
CA GLY A 210 5.86 -10.77 -16.17
C GLY A 210 7.36 -11.01 -16.40
N LYS A 211 8.02 -11.82 -15.58
CA LYS A 211 9.44 -12.21 -15.69
C LYS A 211 10.45 -11.05 -15.70
N VAL A 212 10.06 -9.90 -15.16
CA VAL A 212 10.97 -8.77 -14.93
C VAL A 212 11.79 -9.08 -13.67
N SER A 213 13.10 -8.80 -13.69
CA SER A 213 13.92 -8.99 -12.50
C SER A 213 13.47 -8.04 -11.36
N PRO A 214 13.64 -8.42 -10.08
CA PRO A 214 13.35 -7.51 -8.98
C PRO A 214 14.05 -6.16 -9.11
N GLU A 215 15.30 -6.17 -9.53
CA GLU A 215 16.15 -4.99 -9.70
C GLU A 215 15.62 -4.07 -10.81
N ASP A 216 15.25 -4.64 -11.97
CA ASP A 216 14.69 -3.87 -13.08
C ASP A 216 13.29 -3.32 -12.74
N SER A 217 12.49 -4.11 -12.00
CA SER A 217 11.17 -3.66 -11.52
C SER A 217 11.33 -2.48 -10.55
N ALA A 218 12.22 -2.59 -9.58
CA ALA A 218 12.48 -1.52 -8.61
C ALA A 218 12.99 -0.25 -9.30
N ALA A 219 13.93 -0.36 -10.23
CA ALA A 219 14.45 0.77 -11.00
C ALA A 219 13.36 1.44 -11.82
N ALA A 220 12.52 0.66 -12.53
CA ALA A 220 11.43 1.19 -13.34
C ALA A 220 10.35 1.90 -12.51
N ILE A 221 10.01 1.36 -11.34
CA ILE A 221 9.10 2.01 -10.39
C ILE A 221 9.70 3.32 -9.89
N LEU A 222 10.97 3.32 -9.48
CA LEU A 222 11.66 4.51 -9.01
C LEU A 222 11.74 5.62 -10.09
N GLU A 223 12.02 5.26 -11.34
CA GLU A 223 12.00 6.23 -12.44
C GLU A 223 10.63 6.88 -12.63
N ALA A 224 9.54 6.12 -12.47
CA ALA A 224 8.19 6.69 -12.53
C ALA A 224 7.91 7.62 -11.35
N LEU A 225 8.36 7.28 -10.13
CA LEU A 225 8.25 8.14 -8.95
C LEU A 225 9.05 9.44 -9.11
N LYS A 226 10.28 9.38 -9.63
CA LYS A 226 11.11 10.55 -9.93
C LYS A 226 10.47 11.49 -10.96
N ALA A 227 9.74 10.96 -11.92
CA ALA A 227 9.07 11.74 -12.97
C ALA A 227 7.69 12.27 -12.56
N HIS A 228 7.16 11.82 -11.43
CA HIS A 228 5.85 12.21 -10.95
C HIS A 228 5.89 13.56 -10.24
N SER A 229 4.83 14.35 -10.45
CA SER A 229 4.63 15.63 -9.73
C SER A 229 3.41 15.47 -8.82
N PRO A 230 3.62 15.24 -7.51
CA PRO A 230 2.55 14.94 -6.57
C PRO A 230 1.63 16.15 -6.35
N LYS A 231 0.35 15.88 -6.10
CA LYS A 231 -0.67 16.87 -5.73
C LYS A 231 -1.36 16.47 -4.42
N SER A 232 -1.77 15.23 -4.30
CA SER A 232 -2.38 14.65 -3.10
C SER A 232 -1.55 13.54 -2.48
N LEU A 233 -0.78 12.80 -3.29
CA LEU A 233 0.07 11.71 -2.81
C LEU A 233 1.22 12.26 -1.95
N SER A 234 1.30 11.81 -0.72
CA SER A 234 2.35 12.15 0.25
C SER A 234 3.07 10.93 0.84
N ASP A 235 2.48 9.74 0.73
CA ASP A 235 3.05 8.49 1.30
C ASP A 235 2.96 7.34 0.30
N ILE A 236 4.11 6.82 -0.10
CA ILE A 236 4.22 5.66 -1.00
C ILE A 236 4.87 4.50 -0.25
N THR A 237 4.22 3.36 -0.23
CA THR A 237 4.80 2.13 0.33
C THR A 237 5.10 1.13 -0.77
N LEU A 238 6.38 0.87 -1.03
CA LEU A 238 6.84 -0.23 -1.87
C LEU A 238 6.81 -1.50 -1.01
N ILE A 239 5.97 -2.48 -1.38
CA ILE A 239 5.72 -3.64 -0.51
C ILE A 239 5.66 -4.93 -1.30
N ASP A 240 6.35 -5.96 -0.82
CA ASP A 240 6.25 -7.31 -1.37
C ASP A 240 6.42 -8.37 -0.26
N ARG A 241 5.89 -9.57 -0.50
CA ARG A 241 6.14 -10.73 0.36
C ARG A 241 7.51 -11.35 0.11
N ASN A 242 8.03 -11.19 -1.11
CA ASN A 242 9.31 -11.72 -1.52
C ASN A 242 10.43 -10.78 -1.07
N GLU A 243 11.27 -11.28 -0.16
CA GLU A 243 12.40 -10.54 0.38
C GLU A 243 13.35 -10.00 -0.70
N ARG A 244 13.60 -10.75 -1.78
CA ARG A 244 14.46 -10.29 -2.89
C ARG A 244 13.90 -9.05 -3.57
N VAL A 245 12.58 -8.97 -3.72
CA VAL A 245 11.92 -7.78 -4.29
C VAL A 245 12.07 -6.59 -3.34
N VAL A 246 11.90 -6.81 -2.04
CA VAL A 246 12.08 -5.76 -1.03
C VAL A 246 13.53 -5.26 -1.00
N GLN A 247 14.51 -6.17 -1.05
CA GLN A 247 15.93 -5.80 -1.14
C GLN A 247 16.24 -4.98 -2.40
N ALA A 248 15.62 -5.31 -3.54
CA ALA A 248 15.74 -4.51 -4.75
C ALA A 248 15.15 -3.10 -4.59
N PHE A 249 14.02 -2.96 -3.90
CA PHE A 249 13.46 -1.64 -3.55
C PHE A 249 14.43 -0.85 -2.69
N VAL A 250 14.93 -1.43 -1.60
CA VAL A 250 15.90 -0.78 -0.72
C VAL A 250 17.13 -0.32 -1.50
N GLY A 251 17.75 -1.22 -2.28
CA GLY A 251 18.94 -0.85 -3.06
C GLY A 251 18.70 0.22 -4.13
N ALA A 252 17.48 0.29 -4.69
CA ALA A 252 17.13 1.37 -5.62
C ALA A 252 16.97 2.72 -4.90
N LEU A 253 16.36 2.73 -3.71
CA LEU A 253 16.19 3.94 -2.92
C LEU A 253 17.50 4.45 -2.32
N GLU A 254 18.40 3.55 -1.85
CA GLU A 254 19.74 3.89 -1.36
C GLU A 254 20.58 4.58 -2.46
N LYS A 255 20.56 4.04 -3.68
CA LYS A 255 21.24 4.68 -4.82
C LYS A 255 20.68 6.07 -5.13
N PHE A 256 19.37 6.25 -5.01
CA PHE A 256 18.76 7.55 -5.20
C PHE A 256 19.26 8.57 -4.17
N ASP A 257 19.30 8.20 -2.89
CA ASP A 257 19.78 9.09 -1.82
C ASP A 257 21.27 9.44 -1.98
N GLU A 258 22.10 8.46 -2.40
CA GLU A 258 23.50 8.70 -2.70
C GLU A 258 23.71 9.72 -3.85
N GLU A 259 22.90 9.60 -4.93
CA GLU A 259 22.92 10.51 -6.07
C GLU A 259 22.42 11.92 -5.67
N ALA A 260 21.37 12.00 -4.85
CA ALA A 260 20.81 13.27 -4.39
C ALA A 260 21.74 14.00 -3.40
N GLY A 261 22.51 13.28 -2.59
CA GLY A 261 23.47 13.85 -1.63
C GLY A 261 24.78 14.35 -2.27
N GLN A 262 25.02 14.07 -3.57
CA GLN A 262 26.19 14.53 -4.32
C GLN A 262 25.93 15.80 -5.16
N THR A 263 24.72 16.28 -5.20
CA THR A 263 24.29 17.53 -5.88
C THR A 263 24.05 18.65 -4.90
#